data_8b11fe23a5294d89e4346891c306f0d6
#
_entry.id   8b11fe23a5294d89e4346891c306f0d6
#
_cell.length_a   1.000
_cell.length_b   1.000
_cell.length_c   1.000
_cell.angle_alpha   90.00
_cell.angle_beta   90.00
_cell.angle_gamma   90.00
#
_symmetry.space_group_name_H-M   'P 1'
#
loop_
_entity.id
_entity.type
_entity.pdbx_description
1 polymer ?
#
loop_
_entity_poly.entity_id
_entity_poly.type
_entity_poly.pdbx_seq_one_letter_code
_entity_poly.pdbx_strand_id
1 'polypeptide(L)'
;TSPYQGYITNLNNRVDPFWKQQLKLALDNPQNAKTLIQGHAQVSVSLEISVDKAGDVKKTKIVKTSGYRIIDNAALAAIRKASPLPAPPKEWVKGKLATIRWEFVLKDQ
;
A
#
# COMPACT_ATOMS: atom_id res chain seq x y z
N THR A 1 17.53 -12.74 11.60
CA THR A 1 16.65 -12.18 10.57
C THR A 1 15.35 -12.97 10.49
N SER A 2 14.25 -12.25 10.27
CA SER A 2 12.93 -12.86 10.13
C SER A 2 12.90 -13.77 8.90
N PRO A 3 12.29 -14.97 9.00
CA PRO A 3 12.16 -15.85 7.83
C PRO A 3 11.27 -15.22 6.75
N TYR A 4 10.53 -14.15 7.09
CA TYR A 4 9.65 -13.47 6.16
C TYR A 4 10.28 -12.23 5.53
N GLN A 5 11.53 -11.92 5.86
CA GLN A 5 12.19 -10.71 5.36
C GLN A 5 12.26 -10.71 3.82
N GLY A 6 12.56 -11.86 3.22
CA GLY A 6 12.59 -11.98 1.76
C GLY A 6 11.22 -11.71 1.14
N TYR A 7 10.16 -12.20 1.77
CA TYR A 7 8.80 -11.95 1.30
C TYR A 7 8.45 -10.48 1.37
N ILE A 8 8.76 -9.83 2.49
CA ILE A 8 8.48 -8.40 2.67
C ILE A 8 9.23 -7.57 1.63
N THR A 9 10.51 -7.91 1.36
CA THR A 9 11.29 -7.23 0.35
C THR A 9 10.67 -7.39 -1.04
N ASN A 10 10.26 -8.60 -1.40
CA ASN A 10 9.61 -8.86 -2.69
C ASN A 10 8.29 -8.12 -2.80
N LEU A 11 7.53 -8.09 -1.72
CA LEU A 11 6.25 -7.38 -1.68
C LEU A 11 6.47 -5.88 -1.90
N ASN A 12 7.43 -5.31 -1.20
CA ASN A 12 7.77 -3.89 -1.35
C ASN A 12 8.20 -3.58 -2.78
N ASN A 13 9.06 -4.42 -3.37
CA ASN A 13 9.52 -4.23 -4.74
C ASN A 13 8.37 -4.31 -5.75
N ARG A 14 7.36 -5.11 -5.46
CA ARG A 14 6.20 -5.23 -6.34
C ARG A 14 5.27 -4.03 -6.22
N VAL A 15 5.05 -3.55 -4.99
CA VAL A 15 4.05 -2.51 -4.69
C VAL A 15 4.59 -1.10 -4.89
N ASP A 16 5.84 -0.85 -4.53
CA ASP A 16 6.42 0.49 -4.50
C ASP A 16 6.34 1.25 -5.83
N PRO A 17 6.62 0.63 -7.00
CA PRO A 17 6.51 1.36 -8.27
C PRO A 17 5.09 1.88 -8.53
N PHE A 18 4.07 1.11 -8.16
CA PHE A 18 2.68 1.53 -8.34
C PHE A 18 2.32 2.64 -7.36
N TRP A 19 2.84 2.58 -6.13
CA TRP A 19 2.65 3.63 -5.14
C TRP A 19 3.23 4.95 -5.64
N LYS A 20 4.47 4.91 -6.14
CA LYS A 20 5.13 6.11 -6.68
C LYS A 20 4.36 6.68 -7.88
N GLN A 21 3.87 5.81 -8.75
CA GLN A 21 3.08 6.23 -9.90
C GLN A 21 1.79 6.92 -9.48
N GLN A 22 1.07 6.33 -8.52
CA GLN A 22 -0.18 6.90 -8.03
C GLN A 22 0.04 8.23 -7.32
N LEU A 23 1.13 8.34 -6.55
CA LEU A 23 1.50 9.60 -5.91
C LEU A 23 1.77 10.69 -6.94
N LYS A 24 2.51 10.35 -7.99
CA LYS A 24 2.82 11.31 -9.05
C LYS A 24 1.54 11.83 -9.69
N LEU A 25 0.62 10.92 -10.02
CA LEU A 25 -0.66 11.33 -10.62
C LEU A 25 -1.46 12.22 -9.68
N ALA A 26 -1.46 11.89 -8.39
CA ALA A 26 -2.17 12.70 -7.40
C ALA A 26 -1.55 14.08 -7.25
N LEU A 27 -0.22 14.16 -7.23
CA LEU A 27 0.50 15.41 -6.99
C LEU A 27 0.67 16.27 -8.25
N ASP A 28 0.35 15.73 -9.43
CA ASP A 28 0.32 16.52 -10.66
C ASP A 28 -0.75 17.60 -10.60
N ASN A 29 -1.77 17.43 -9.76
CA ASN A 29 -2.75 18.47 -9.52
C ASN A 29 -2.15 19.49 -8.53
N PRO A 30 -1.97 20.78 -8.93
CA PRO A 30 -1.34 21.76 -8.06
C PRO A 30 -2.05 21.97 -6.72
N GLN A 31 -3.36 21.85 -6.69
CA GLN A 31 -4.13 22.01 -5.45
C GLN A 31 -3.80 20.92 -4.45
N ASN A 32 -3.67 19.68 -4.93
CA ASN A 32 -3.35 18.55 -4.08
C ASN A 32 -1.94 18.69 -3.50
N ALA A 33 -0.98 19.06 -4.35
CA ALA A 33 0.40 19.26 -3.92
C ALA A 33 0.48 20.37 -2.86
N LYS A 34 -0.25 21.47 -3.07
CA LYS A 34 -0.26 22.59 -2.12
C LYS A 34 -0.84 22.17 -0.77
N THR A 35 -1.93 21.41 -0.79
CA THR A 35 -2.58 20.95 0.43
C THR A 35 -1.63 20.07 1.26
N LEU A 36 -0.93 19.16 0.59
CA LEU A 36 0.00 18.25 1.27
C LEU A 36 1.21 18.98 1.83
N ILE A 37 1.75 19.95 1.08
CA ILE A 37 2.89 20.74 1.51
C ILE A 37 2.54 21.56 2.76
N GLN A 38 1.36 22.14 2.79
CA GLN A 38 0.91 22.95 3.93
C GLN A 38 0.73 22.12 5.19
N GLY A 39 0.51 20.83 5.06
CA GLY A 39 0.34 19.95 6.20
C GLY A 39 1.60 19.72 7.03
N HIS A 40 2.76 19.88 6.45
CA HIS A 40 4.09 19.77 7.09
C HIS A 40 4.30 18.49 7.91
N ALA A 41 3.41 17.52 7.80
CA ALA A 41 3.51 16.31 8.58
C ALA A 41 3.88 15.14 7.69
N GLN A 42 4.52 14.15 8.30
CA GLN A 42 4.72 12.88 7.66
C GLN A 42 3.33 12.24 7.49
N VAL A 43 2.98 11.93 6.25
CA VAL A 43 1.66 11.38 5.93
C VAL A 43 1.81 9.88 5.72
N SER A 44 0.95 9.11 6.36
CA SER A 44 0.95 7.67 6.18
C SER A 44 -0.47 7.14 6.11
N VAL A 45 -0.63 6.01 5.43
CA VAL A 45 -1.90 5.30 5.34
C VAL A 45 -1.62 3.82 5.55
N SER A 46 -2.40 3.19 6.42
CA SER A 46 -2.24 1.76 6.72
C SER A 46 -3.41 0.99 6.14
N LEU A 47 -3.11 -0.11 5.48
CA LEU A 47 -4.09 -0.96 4.82
C LEU A 47 -4.03 -2.37 5.39
N GLU A 48 -5.19 -3.03 5.38
CA GLU A 48 -5.29 -4.46 5.60
C GLU A 48 -5.67 -5.08 4.26
N ILE A 49 -4.83 -5.98 3.77
CA ILE A 49 -4.96 -6.57 2.45
C ILE A 49 -5.22 -8.06 2.61
N SER A 50 -6.30 -8.56 2.01
CA SER A 50 -6.58 -10.00 2.00
C SER A 50 -6.23 -10.54 0.62
N VAL A 51 -5.35 -11.54 0.60
CA VAL A 51 -4.89 -12.17 -0.63
C VAL A 51 -5.12 -13.68 -0.54
N ASP A 52 -5.30 -14.32 -1.70
CA ASP A 52 -5.40 -15.77 -1.74
C ASP A 52 -4.01 -16.40 -1.82
N LYS A 53 -3.96 -17.71 -1.95
CA LYS A 53 -2.70 -18.47 -1.97
C LYS A 53 -1.80 -18.10 -3.14
N ALA A 54 -2.38 -17.61 -4.22
CA ALA A 54 -1.63 -17.18 -5.40
C ALA A 54 -1.15 -15.73 -5.32
N GLY A 55 -1.66 -14.97 -4.34
CA GLY A 55 -1.32 -13.57 -4.20
C GLY A 55 -2.35 -12.61 -4.79
N ASP A 56 -3.45 -13.13 -5.33
CA ASP A 56 -4.49 -12.27 -5.86
C ASP A 56 -5.18 -11.51 -4.73
N VAL A 57 -5.28 -10.19 -4.89
CA VAL A 57 -5.91 -9.33 -3.90
C VAL A 57 -7.42 -9.51 -3.98
N LYS A 58 -8.02 -9.97 -2.87
CA LYS A 58 -9.46 -10.20 -2.78
C LYS A 58 -10.19 -9.09 -2.06
N LYS A 59 -9.50 -8.43 -1.11
CA LYS A 59 -10.12 -7.38 -0.32
C LYS A 59 -9.05 -6.41 0.17
N THR A 60 -9.39 -5.13 0.22
CA THR A 60 -8.54 -4.10 0.81
C THR A 60 -9.39 -3.26 1.75
N LYS A 61 -8.79 -2.86 2.88
CA LYS A 61 -9.45 -2.05 3.88
C LYS A 61 -8.46 -1.04 4.43
N ILE A 62 -8.90 0.22 4.56
CA ILE A 62 -8.09 1.24 5.22
C ILE A 62 -8.26 1.07 6.72
N VAL A 63 -7.15 0.77 7.40
CA VAL A 63 -7.12 0.60 8.86
C VAL A 63 -6.85 1.94 9.52
N LYS A 64 -5.94 2.73 8.91
CA LYS A 64 -5.61 4.06 9.40
C LYS A 64 -5.50 5.00 8.21
N THR A 65 -6.37 6.00 8.18
CA THR A 65 -6.39 6.98 7.08
C THR A 65 -5.22 7.95 7.20
N SER A 66 -4.75 8.44 6.06
CA SER A 66 -3.75 9.50 6.01
C SER A 66 -4.33 10.85 6.41
N GLY A 67 -5.65 10.98 6.40
CA GLY A 67 -6.32 12.26 6.56
C GLY A 67 -6.59 12.94 5.24
N TYR A 68 -6.08 12.40 4.14
CA TYR A 68 -6.29 12.95 2.80
C TYR A 68 -6.86 11.87 1.90
N ARG A 69 -8.08 12.11 1.41
CA ARG A 69 -8.77 11.14 0.55
C ARG A 69 -7.92 10.75 -0.66
N ILE A 70 -7.23 11.72 -1.25
CA ILE A 70 -6.41 11.49 -2.43
C ILE A 70 -5.26 10.52 -2.15
N ILE A 71 -4.66 10.61 -0.97
CA ILE A 71 -3.57 9.70 -0.58
C ILE A 71 -4.14 8.31 -0.27
N ASP A 72 -5.26 8.24 0.43
CA ASP A 72 -5.92 6.97 0.73
C ASP A 72 -6.29 6.24 -0.57
N ASN A 73 -6.86 6.98 -1.54
CA ASN A 73 -7.23 6.42 -2.84
C ASN A 73 -6.00 5.97 -3.63
N ALA A 74 -4.90 6.72 -3.54
CA ALA A 74 -3.65 6.34 -4.21
C ALA A 74 -3.12 5.02 -3.65
N ALA A 75 -3.21 4.84 -2.34
CA ALA A 75 -2.77 3.60 -1.69
C ALA A 75 -3.62 2.41 -2.16
N LEU A 76 -4.94 2.56 -2.18
CA LEU A 76 -5.83 1.50 -2.64
C LEU A 76 -5.59 1.15 -4.11
N ALA A 77 -5.38 2.17 -4.95
CA ALA A 77 -5.11 1.95 -6.37
C ALA A 77 -3.76 1.25 -6.58
N ALA A 78 -2.75 1.60 -5.79
CA ALA A 78 -1.43 0.97 -5.88
C ALA A 78 -1.53 -0.53 -5.62
N ILE A 79 -2.25 -0.93 -4.59
CA ILE A 79 -2.42 -2.34 -4.24
C ILE A 79 -3.18 -3.08 -5.35
N ARG A 80 -4.27 -2.49 -5.84
CA ARG A 80 -5.05 -3.12 -6.92
C ARG A 80 -4.23 -3.30 -8.20
N LYS A 81 -3.44 -2.30 -8.55
CA LYS A 81 -2.60 -2.37 -9.77
C LYS A 81 -1.44 -3.33 -9.61
N ALA A 82 -0.95 -3.50 -8.40
CA ALA A 82 0.14 -4.42 -8.12
C ALA A 82 -0.31 -5.89 -8.10
N SER A 83 -1.62 -6.14 -7.97
CA SER A 83 -2.14 -7.51 -7.95
C SER A 83 -1.85 -8.24 -9.27
N PRO A 84 -1.45 -9.53 -9.24
CA PRO A 84 -1.24 -10.34 -8.05
C PRO A 84 0.05 -9.95 -7.32
N LEU A 85 -0.02 -9.99 -5.99
CA LEU A 85 1.14 -9.80 -5.14
C LEU A 85 1.94 -11.11 -5.06
N PRO A 86 3.18 -11.09 -4.55
CA PRO A 86 3.88 -12.35 -4.29
C PRO A 86 3.02 -13.27 -3.41
N ALA A 87 3.06 -14.56 -3.67
CA ALA A 87 2.27 -15.53 -2.91
C ALA A 87 2.66 -15.44 -1.43
N PRO A 88 1.66 -15.38 -0.53
CA PRO A 88 1.96 -15.23 0.90
C PRO A 88 2.55 -16.52 1.47
N PRO A 89 3.31 -16.42 2.57
CA PRO A 89 3.76 -17.61 3.30
C PRO A 89 2.58 -18.46 3.71
N LYS A 90 2.75 -19.77 3.65
CA LYS A 90 1.66 -20.72 3.97
C LYS A 90 1.11 -20.50 5.37
N GLU A 91 1.99 -20.14 6.31
CA GLU A 91 1.63 -19.95 7.71
C GLU A 91 0.67 -18.77 7.91
N TRP A 92 0.65 -17.83 6.95
CA TRP A 92 -0.23 -16.66 7.03
C TRP A 92 -1.62 -16.95 6.49
N VAL A 93 -1.77 -18.03 5.71
CA VAL A 93 -3.05 -18.35 5.09
C VAL A 93 -3.94 -19.05 6.11
N LYS A 94 -5.10 -18.45 6.39
CA LYS A 94 -6.12 -19.01 7.26
C LYS A 94 -7.36 -19.19 6.43
N GLY A 95 -7.78 -20.46 6.28
CA GLY A 95 -8.84 -20.78 5.34
C GLY A 95 -8.36 -20.61 3.93
N LYS A 96 -8.92 -19.63 3.22
CA LYS A 96 -8.57 -19.36 1.82
C LYS A 96 -7.75 -18.09 1.64
N LEU A 97 -7.57 -17.29 2.70
CA LEU A 97 -6.98 -15.97 2.59
C LEU A 97 -5.89 -15.74 3.62
N ALA A 98 -4.90 -14.96 3.22
CA ALA A 98 -3.90 -14.41 4.12
C ALA A 98 -4.17 -12.92 4.28
N THR A 99 -3.96 -12.41 5.48
CA THR A 99 -4.13 -10.99 5.78
C THR A 99 -2.76 -10.35 5.94
N ILE A 100 -2.54 -9.27 5.20
CA ILE A 100 -1.28 -8.53 5.22
C ILE A 100 -1.59 -7.11 5.66
N ARG A 101 -0.85 -6.60 6.64
CA ARG A 101 -0.93 -5.18 7.01
C ARG A 101 0.22 -4.46 6.35
N TRP A 102 -0.10 -3.37 5.67
CA TRP A 102 0.88 -2.63 4.89
C TRP A 102 0.70 -1.14 5.13
N GLU A 103 1.81 -0.45 5.38
CA GLU A 103 1.80 0.99 5.56
C GLU A 103 2.54 1.66 4.41
N PHE A 104 1.89 2.63 3.77
CA PHE A 104 2.55 3.53 2.83
C PHE A 104 2.87 4.83 3.55
N VAL A 105 4.06 5.33 3.35
CA VAL A 105 4.50 6.59 3.95
C VAL A 105 4.89 7.55 2.85
N LEU A 106 4.30 8.74 2.88
CA LEU A 106 4.71 9.84 2.03
C LEU A 106 5.68 10.69 2.83
N LYS A 107 6.95 10.57 2.48
CA LYS A 107 7.98 11.34 3.18
C LYS A 107 8.12 12.72 2.56
N ASP A 108 8.23 13.72 3.40
CA ASP A 108 8.55 15.07 2.99
C ASP A 108 9.98 15.07 2.47
N GLN A 109 10.17 15.63 1.28
CA GLN A 109 11.50 15.70 0.67
C GLN A 109 12.14 17.05 0.93
#